data_878b82ecd4293223e095d485596ae1d6
#
_entry.id   878b82ecd4293223e095d485596ae1d6
#
_cell.length_a   1.000
_cell.length_b   1.000
_cell.length_c   1.000
_cell.angle_alpha   90.00
_cell.angle_beta   90.00
_cell.angle_gamma   90.00
#
_symmetry.space_group_name_H-M   'P 1'
#
loop_
_entity.id
_entity.type
_entity.pdbx_description
1 polymer ?
#
loop_
_entity_poly.entity_id
_entity_poly.type
_entity_poly.pdbx_seq_one_letter_code
_entity_poly.pdbx_strand_id
1 'polypeptide(L)'
;MDSNYDICKTGLNDNNLSSSQKGNKEMTLICTKINNDEIIIAADSCLNMNNGNKINIQKIFYDKAKSLVIAYAGDSSVVMNGQNIKINNIIEHHFKKNTYTDFNELRESIISDIICFLPGDKKALGQIIFAFLNSSNELKLKGYEIVREAYADIKNTKIYPIIDSDSFFFKKNELWSCGAINHQLVNTTFYKLKRECSDLGENEIIIKTIEEFSKNNDYEHIGGSTYVAILNNKGAIKTFIDGKEKEFQENVMQKQSVPDEVKK
;
A
#
# COMPACT_ATOMS: atom_id res chain seq x y z
N MET A 1 -8.52 -30.77 -24.50
CA MET A 1 -9.22 -29.90 -23.50
C MET A 1 -8.40 -28.67 -23.38
N ASP A 2 -8.68 -27.72 -24.28
CA ASP A 2 -7.92 -26.49 -24.45
C ASP A 2 -8.47 -25.43 -23.50
N SER A 3 -7.72 -25.09 -22.46
CA SER A 3 -8.03 -23.95 -21.60
C SER A 3 -7.37 -22.70 -22.17
N ASN A 4 -8.11 -21.94 -22.96
CA ASN A 4 -7.77 -20.59 -23.36
C ASN A 4 -7.71 -19.70 -22.11
N TYR A 5 -6.51 -19.42 -21.62
CA TYR A 5 -6.27 -18.27 -20.76
C TYR A 5 -6.08 -17.04 -21.65
N ASP A 6 -7.16 -16.31 -21.85
CA ASP A 6 -7.11 -14.97 -22.41
C ASP A 6 -6.32 -14.07 -21.46
N ILE A 7 -5.11 -13.73 -21.91
CA ILE A 7 -4.30 -12.70 -21.26
C ILE A 7 -5.02 -11.38 -21.52
N CYS A 8 -5.79 -10.90 -20.56
CA CYS A 8 -6.34 -9.55 -20.55
C CYS A 8 -5.18 -8.55 -20.59
N LYS A 9 -4.81 -8.14 -21.80
CA LYS A 9 -4.16 -6.86 -22.04
C LYS A 9 -5.20 -5.79 -21.68
N THR A 10 -5.24 -5.36 -20.44
CA THR A 10 -5.98 -4.16 -20.05
C THR A 10 -5.23 -2.93 -20.56
N GLY A 11 -5.35 -2.67 -21.86
CA GLY A 11 -5.18 -1.35 -22.39
C GLY A 11 -6.34 -0.49 -21.87
N LEU A 12 -6.15 0.17 -20.75
CA LEU A 12 -7.03 1.25 -20.32
C LEU A 12 -6.89 2.38 -21.36
N ASN A 13 -7.89 2.50 -22.21
CA ASN A 13 -8.06 3.68 -23.05
C ASN A 13 -8.37 4.86 -22.14
N ASP A 14 -7.39 5.77 -21.98
CA ASP A 14 -7.46 6.99 -21.17
C ASP A 14 -8.47 8.05 -21.65
N ASN A 15 -9.32 7.75 -22.65
CA ASN A 15 -10.13 8.77 -23.34
C ASN A 15 -11.59 8.89 -22.91
N ASN A 16 -12.03 8.28 -21.79
CA ASN A 16 -13.41 8.44 -21.33
C ASN A 16 -13.57 8.56 -19.80
N LEU A 17 -12.74 9.36 -19.15
CA LEU A 17 -13.06 9.84 -17.81
C LEU A 17 -13.85 11.14 -17.94
N SER A 18 -15.18 11.00 -17.96
CA SER A 18 -16.09 12.13 -17.88
C SER A 18 -15.81 12.94 -16.60
N SER A 19 -15.70 14.25 -16.75
CA SER A 19 -15.35 15.28 -15.76
C SER A 19 -16.38 15.47 -14.61
N SER A 20 -17.17 14.49 -14.22
CA SER A 20 -18.30 14.66 -13.30
C SER A 20 -18.23 13.88 -11.97
N GLN A 21 -17.07 13.32 -11.60
CA GLN A 21 -16.87 12.80 -10.25
C GLN A 21 -15.58 13.36 -9.64
N LYS A 22 -15.66 14.61 -9.14
CA LYS A 22 -14.75 15.11 -8.10
C LYS A 22 -15.11 14.47 -6.75
N GLY A 23 -15.09 13.15 -6.66
CA GLY A 23 -14.93 12.44 -5.40
C GLY A 23 -13.49 12.61 -4.98
N ASN A 24 -13.23 12.93 -3.70
CA ASN A 24 -11.90 12.99 -3.13
C ASN A 24 -11.15 11.69 -3.44
N LYS A 25 -10.32 11.68 -4.48
CA LYS A 25 -9.41 10.58 -4.75
C LYS A 25 -8.31 10.67 -3.70
N GLU A 26 -8.38 9.83 -2.68
CA GLU A 26 -7.21 9.57 -1.84
C GLU A 26 -6.17 8.91 -2.74
N MET A 27 -5.14 9.66 -3.10
CA MET A 27 -4.06 9.17 -3.95
C MET A 27 -2.89 8.80 -3.06
N THR A 28 -2.37 7.60 -3.25
CA THR A 28 -1.19 7.08 -2.57
C THR A 28 -0.23 6.58 -3.63
N LEU A 29 1.06 6.74 -3.41
CA LEU A 29 2.09 6.08 -4.19
C LEU A 29 2.86 5.13 -3.29
N ILE A 30 2.83 3.85 -3.63
CA ILE A 30 3.70 2.82 -3.05
C ILE A 30 4.64 2.34 -4.15
N CYS A 31 5.93 2.36 -3.87
CA CYS A 31 6.97 1.79 -4.72
C CYS A 31 7.58 0.59 -4.02
N THR A 32 7.77 -0.50 -4.73
CA THR A 32 8.40 -1.70 -4.18
C THR A 32 9.36 -2.33 -5.18
N LYS A 33 10.44 -2.89 -4.66
CA LYS A 33 11.46 -3.59 -5.43
C LYS A 33 11.97 -4.79 -4.66
N ILE A 34 12.15 -5.91 -5.34
CA ILE A 34 12.77 -7.11 -4.80
C ILE A 34 14.01 -7.46 -5.61
N ASN A 35 15.10 -7.73 -4.92
CA ASN A 35 16.32 -8.35 -5.46
C ASN A 35 16.60 -9.67 -4.73
N ASN A 36 17.79 -10.21 -4.86
CA ASN A 36 18.14 -11.50 -4.21
C ASN A 36 18.32 -11.37 -2.70
N ASP A 37 18.66 -10.19 -2.20
CA ASP A 37 19.08 -9.97 -0.83
C ASP A 37 18.04 -9.24 0.02
N GLU A 38 17.14 -8.49 -0.62
CA GLU A 38 16.18 -7.65 0.09
C GLU A 38 14.95 -7.30 -0.73
N ILE A 39 13.90 -6.90 -0.02
CA ILE A 39 12.73 -6.23 -0.55
C ILE A 39 12.69 -4.82 0.04
N ILE A 40 12.57 -3.82 -0.84
CA ILE A 40 12.39 -2.42 -0.47
C ILE A 40 10.93 -2.07 -0.73
N ILE A 41 10.25 -1.52 0.27
CA ILE A 41 8.91 -0.92 0.13
C ILE A 41 8.99 0.53 0.60
N ALA A 42 8.57 1.45 -0.24
CA ALA A 42 8.49 2.87 0.07
C ALA A 42 7.10 3.42 -0.23
N ALA A 43 6.62 4.35 0.60
CA ALA A 43 5.34 5.01 0.39
C ALA A 43 5.40 6.47 0.82
N ASP A 44 4.63 7.31 0.15
CA ASP A 44 4.30 8.65 0.63
C ASP A 44 3.39 8.58 1.86
N SER A 45 3.30 9.64 2.64
CA SER A 45 2.46 9.68 3.85
C SER A 45 1.27 10.64 3.74
N CYS A 46 1.12 11.35 2.64
CA CYS A 46 0.06 12.35 2.50
C CYS A 46 -1.33 11.72 2.50
N LEU A 47 -2.21 12.27 3.31
CA LEU A 47 -3.65 12.03 3.29
C LEU A 47 -4.36 13.38 3.19
N ASN A 48 -5.21 13.52 2.18
CA ASN A 48 -6.06 14.69 2.05
C ASN A 48 -7.37 14.49 2.80
N MET A 49 -7.68 15.41 3.68
CA MET A 49 -8.94 15.44 4.41
C MET A 49 -10.02 16.13 3.58
N ASN A 50 -11.29 15.78 3.81
CA ASN A 50 -12.44 16.39 3.12
C ASN A 50 -12.52 17.92 3.25
N ASN A 51 -11.87 18.49 4.27
CA ASN A 51 -11.79 19.95 4.49
C ASN A 51 -10.59 20.60 3.80
N GLY A 52 -9.86 19.88 2.95
CA GLY A 52 -8.67 20.38 2.23
C GLY A 52 -7.37 20.33 3.05
N ASN A 53 -7.42 19.96 4.33
CA ASN A 53 -6.21 19.79 5.13
C ASN A 53 -5.45 18.54 4.71
N LYS A 54 -4.12 18.61 4.78
CA LYS A 54 -3.23 17.45 4.56
C LYS A 54 -2.68 16.99 5.89
N ILE A 55 -2.71 15.69 6.12
CA ILE A 55 -2.08 15.06 7.29
C ILE A 55 -1.14 13.95 6.84
N ASN A 56 -0.14 13.65 7.65
CA ASN A 56 0.74 12.52 7.42
C ASN A 56 0.15 11.29 8.11
N ILE A 57 0.02 10.19 7.35
CA ILE A 57 -0.36 8.88 7.88
C ILE A 57 0.67 7.84 7.49
N GLN A 58 0.89 6.89 8.36
CA GLN A 58 1.73 5.74 8.06
C GLN A 58 0.94 4.78 7.15
N LYS A 59 1.54 4.40 6.02
CA LYS A 59 0.98 3.47 5.03
C LYS A 59 1.75 2.15 4.94
N ILE A 60 2.86 2.05 5.67
CA ILE A 60 3.71 0.85 5.77
C ILE A 60 3.72 0.39 7.22
N PHE A 61 3.50 -0.90 7.42
CA PHE A 61 3.46 -1.57 8.72
C PHE A 61 4.44 -2.73 8.68
N TYR A 62 5.03 -3.08 9.82
CA TYR A 62 5.96 -4.20 9.89
C TYR A 62 5.87 -4.94 11.22
N ASP A 63 6.18 -6.22 11.17
CA ASP A 63 6.37 -7.09 12.31
C ASP A 63 7.76 -7.73 12.23
N LYS A 64 8.70 -7.27 13.07
CA LYS A 64 10.07 -7.77 13.09
C LYS A 64 10.14 -9.24 13.47
N ALA A 65 9.27 -9.70 14.38
CA ALA A 65 9.27 -11.08 14.84
C ALA A 65 8.86 -12.07 13.75
N LYS A 66 8.03 -11.62 12.80
CA LYS A 66 7.52 -12.43 11.68
C LYS A 66 8.24 -12.15 10.36
N SER A 67 9.22 -11.23 10.34
CA SER A 67 9.88 -10.79 9.11
C SER A 67 8.86 -10.41 8.02
N LEU A 68 7.89 -9.57 8.39
CA LEU A 68 6.75 -9.19 7.57
C LEU A 68 6.64 -7.68 7.46
N VAL A 69 6.44 -7.20 6.24
CA VAL A 69 6.11 -5.80 5.93
C VAL A 69 4.81 -5.78 5.13
N ILE A 70 3.89 -4.89 5.48
CA ILE A 70 2.63 -4.67 4.76
C ILE A 70 2.56 -3.20 4.36
N ALA A 71 2.15 -2.93 3.12
CA ALA A 71 1.83 -1.59 2.66
C ALA A 71 0.41 -1.56 2.10
N TYR A 72 -0.30 -0.46 2.33
CA TYR A 72 -1.68 -0.30 1.89
C TYR A 72 -1.89 1.04 1.18
N ALA A 73 -2.50 0.99 -0.01
CA ALA A 73 -2.96 2.12 -0.79
C ALA A 73 -4.47 2.03 -1.01
N GLY A 74 -5.21 3.03 -0.56
CA GLY A 74 -6.68 3.06 -0.66
C GLY A 74 -7.29 3.94 0.39
N ASP A 75 -8.57 3.75 0.68
CA ASP A 75 -9.24 4.49 1.74
C ASP A 75 -8.56 4.29 3.09
N SER A 76 -8.25 5.39 3.75
CA SER A 76 -7.55 5.35 5.05
C SER A 76 -8.47 5.01 6.22
N SER A 77 -9.78 5.23 6.04
CA SER A 77 -10.75 5.00 7.10
C SER A 77 -12.15 4.71 6.57
N VAL A 78 -12.92 4.03 7.38
CA VAL A 78 -14.32 3.69 7.13
C VAL A 78 -15.17 4.09 8.33
N VAL A 79 -16.40 4.50 8.09
CA VAL A 79 -17.37 4.81 9.15
C VAL A 79 -18.25 3.59 9.38
N MET A 80 -18.20 3.02 10.58
CA MET A 80 -19.05 1.91 10.99
C MET A 80 -19.74 2.24 12.32
N ASN A 81 -21.06 2.17 12.34
CA ASN A 81 -21.87 2.49 13.52
C ASN A 81 -21.54 3.87 14.14
N GLY A 82 -21.27 4.87 13.29
CA GLY A 82 -20.87 6.21 13.72
C GLY A 82 -19.42 6.34 14.21
N GLN A 83 -18.66 5.26 14.21
CA GLN A 83 -17.24 5.27 14.58
C GLN A 83 -16.36 5.26 13.32
N ASN A 84 -15.31 6.06 13.33
CA ASN A 84 -14.31 6.08 12.25
C ASN A 84 -13.24 5.02 12.53
N ILE A 85 -13.26 3.94 11.75
CA ILE A 85 -12.28 2.85 11.84
C ILE A 85 -11.20 3.08 10.80
N LYS A 86 -9.96 3.24 11.24
CA LYS A 86 -8.82 3.37 10.34
C LYS A 86 -8.35 1.99 9.86
N ILE A 87 -8.04 1.86 8.57
CA ILE A 87 -7.48 0.62 8.00
C ILE A 87 -6.18 0.23 8.70
N ASN A 88 -5.38 1.22 9.11
CA ASN A 88 -4.18 1.01 9.92
C ASN A 88 -4.47 0.19 11.19
N ASN A 89 -5.57 0.51 11.89
CA ASN A 89 -5.95 -0.20 13.11
C ASN A 89 -6.31 -1.67 12.83
N ILE A 90 -6.89 -1.96 11.65
CA ILE A 90 -7.19 -3.33 11.23
C ILE A 90 -5.87 -4.10 11.07
N ILE A 91 -4.91 -3.56 10.32
CA ILE A 91 -3.61 -4.21 10.09
C ILE A 91 -2.85 -4.42 11.41
N GLU A 92 -2.78 -3.40 12.26
CA GLU A 92 -2.13 -3.49 13.58
C GLU A 92 -2.81 -4.50 14.51
N HIS A 93 -4.15 -4.56 14.49
CA HIS A 93 -4.90 -5.54 15.25
C HIS A 93 -4.49 -6.97 14.91
N HIS A 94 -4.34 -7.25 13.62
CA HIS A 94 -3.88 -8.55 13.16
C HIS A 94 -2.43 -8.84 13.57
N PHE A 95 -1.54 -7.87 13.59
CA PHE A 95 -0.18 -8.06 14.11
C PHE A 95 -0.18 -8.40 15.60
N LYS A 96 -1.01 -7.73 16.40
CA LYS A 96 -1.09 -7.93 17.87
C LYS A 96 -1.72 -9.26 18.26
N LYS A 97 -2.70 -9.75 17.50
CA LYS A 97 -3.38 -11.01 17.78
C LYS A 97 -2.47 -12.24 17.74
N ASN A 98 -1.43 -12.20 16.93
CA ASN A 98 -0.40 -13.26 16.79
C ASN A 98 -0.94 -14.70 16.62
N THR A 99 -2.13 -14.85 16.02
CA THR A 99 -2.88 -16.10 15.94
C THR A 99 -2.72 -16.83 14.61
N TYR A 100 -1.83 -16.36 13.72
CA TYR A 100 -1.70 -16.94 12.39
C TYR A 100 -0.70 -18.08 12.36
N THR A 101 -1.07 -19.15 11.70
CA THR A 101 -0.20 -20.30 11.46
C THR A 101 0.68 -20.09 10.23
N ASP A 102 0.19 -19.33 9.23
CA ASP A 102 0.92 -19.05 8.01
C ASP A 102 0.52 -17.70 7.38
N PHE A 103 1.22 -17.36 6.30
CA PHE A 103 0.98 -16.12 5.55
C PHE A 103 -0.42 -16.07 4.91
N ASN A 104 -0.95 -17.18 4.42
CA ASN A 104 -2.24 -17.18 3.72
C ASN A 104 -3.37 -16.86 4.69
N GLU A 105 -3.34 -17.44 5.88
CA GLU A 105 -4.32 -17.15 6.94
C GLU A 105 -4.29 -15.68 7.34
N LEU A 106 -3.10 -15.11 7.53
CA LEU A 106 -2.94 -13.67 7.83
C LEU A 106 -3.51 -12.80 6.71
N ARG A 107 -3.11 -13.06 5.46
CA ARG A 107 -3.58 -12.33 4.28
C ARG A 107 -5.11 -12.35 4.18
N GLU A 108 -5.71 -13.53 4.28
CA GLU A 108 -7.16 -13.72 4.17
C GLU A 108 -7.89 -12.98 5.28
N SER A 109 -7.40 -13.05 6.51
CA SER A 109 -7.98 -12.36 7.64
C SER A 109 -7.94 -10.83 7.47
N ILE A 110 -6.80 -10.27 7.10
CA ILE A 110 -6.67 -8.81 6.88
C ILE A 110 -7.57 -8.35 5.73
N ILE A 111 -7.54 -9.04 4.59
CA ILE A 111 -8.34 -8.65 3.42
C ILE A 111 -9.83 -8.79 3.71
N SER A 112 -10.25 -9.86 4.40
CA SER A 112 -11.64 -10.07 4.81
C SER A 112 -12.14 -8.93 5.69
N ASP A 113 -11.36 -8.52 6.69
CA ASP A 113 -11.74 -7.42 7.59
C ASP A 113 -11.80 -6.09 6.82
N ILE A 114 -10.84 -5.81 5.93
CA ILE A 114 -10.91 -4.63 5.05
C ILE A 114 -12.22 -4.62 4.25
N ILE A 115 -12.57 -5.76 3.62
CA ILE A 115 -13.81 -5.88 2.83
C ILE A 115 -15.05 -5.67 3.68
N CYS A 116 -15.09 -6.24 4.89
CA CYS A 116 -16.23 -6.12 5.80
C CYS A 116 -16.48 -4.70 6.27
N PHE A 117 -15.41 -3.91 6.45
CA PHE A 117 -15.53 -2.55 6.97
C PHE A 117 -15.75 -1.48 5.89
N LEU A 118 -15.44 -1.76 4.62
CA LEU A 118 -15.58 -0.78 3.55
C LEU A 118 -17.04 -0.65 3.06
N PRO A 119 -17.54 0.58 2.81
CA PRO A 119 -18.91 0.83 2.34
C PRO A 119 -19.22 0.07 1.06
N GLY A 120 -20.47 -0.44 0.94
CA GLY A 120 -20.93 -1.24 -0.21
C GLY A 120 -21.02 -0.49 -1.52
N ASP A 121 -21.05 0.84 -1.49
CA ASP A 121 -21.13 1.73 -2.65
C ASP A 121 -19.76 1.98 -3.32
N LYS A 122 -18.64 1.58 -2.68
CA LYS A 122 -17.29 1.78 -3.24
C LYS A 122 -16.91 0.66 -4.19
N LYS A 123 -16.41 1.05 -5.38
CA LYS A 123 -15.99 0.15 -6.43
C LYS A 123 -14.55 -0.33 -6.27
N ALA A 124 -13.60 0.57 -6.00
CA ALA A 124 -12.21 0.24 -5.73
C ALA A 124 -11.93 0.44 -4.24
N LEU A 125 -11.55 -0.62 -3.54
CA LEU A 125 -11.37 -0.59 -2.09
C LEU A 125 -9.92 -0.31 -1.70
N GLY A 126 -8.97 -0.76 -2.49
CA GLY A 126 -7.56 -0.50 -2.27
C GLY A 126 -6.64 -1.57 -2.82
N GLN A 127 -5.36 -1.33 -2.62
CA GLN A 127 -4.28 -2.24 -2.98
C GLN A 127 -3.43 -2.52 -1.74
N ILE A 128 -3.12 -3.78 -1.50
CA ILE A 128 -2.32 -4.21 -0.35
C ILE A 128 -1.13 -5.02 -0.82
N ILE A 129 0.04 -4.73 -0.27
CA ILE A 129 1.30 -5.40 -0.60
C ILE A 129 1.84 -6.05 0.65
N PHE A 130 2.34 -7.28 0.51
CA PHE A 130 3.00 -8.05 1.55
C PHE A 130 4.40 -8.41 1.09
N ALA A 131 5.40 -8.10 1.92
CA ALA A 131 6.76 -8.60 1.79
C ALA A 131 7.10 -9.44 3.03
N PHE A 132 7.56 -10.66 2.83
CA PHE A 132 7.81 -11.60 3.93
C PHE A 132 8.86 -12.65 3.56
N LEU A 133 9.39 -13.33 4.58
CA LEU A 133 10.11 -14.58 4.39
C LEU A 133 9.14 -15.76 4.50
N ASN A 134 9.20 -16.67 3.53
CA ASN A 134 8.46 -17.93 3.61
C ASN A 134 9.18 -18.93 4.54
N SER A 135 8.57 -20.10 4.75
CA SER A 135 9.14 -21.18 5.58
C SER A 135 10.49 -21.72 5.09
N SER A 136 10.85 -21.47 3.83
CA SER A 136 12.13 -21.81 3.22
C SER A 136 13.18 -20.68 3.33
N ASN A 137 12.88 -19.61 4.07
CA ASN A 137 13.69 -18.38 4.17
C ASN A 137 13.92 -17.68 2.82
N GLU A 138 12.94 -17.75 1.92
CA GLU A 138 12.98 -17.02 0.67
C GLU A 138 12.16 -15.73 0.78
N LEU A 139 12.68 -14.65 0.23
CA LEU A 139 11.97 -13.38 0.11
C LEU A 139 10.79 -13.51 -0.85
N LYS A 140 9.61 -13.17 -0.40
CA LYS A 140 8.37 -13.18 -1.16
C LYS A 140 7.70 -11.81 -1.16
N LEU A 141 7.24 -11.41 -2.34
CA LEU A 141 6.50 -10.17 -2.56
C LEU A 141 5.16 -10.52 -3.21
N LYS A 142 4.07 -10.20 -2.55
CA LYS A 142 2.71 -10.44 -3.03
C LYS A 142 1.91 -9.14 -2.94
N GLY A 143 1.20 -8.79 -3.99
CA GLY A 143 0.31 -7.62 -4.01
C GLY A 143 -1.06 -7.98 -4.54
N TYR A 144 -2.08 -7.37 -3.98
CA TYR A 144 -3.48 -7.62 -4.32
C TYR A 144 -4.23 -6.31 -4.49
N GLU A 145 -5.08 -6.27 -5.50
CA GLU A 145 -6.09 -5.23 -5.65
C GLU A 145 -7.45 -5.77 -5.20
N ILE A 146 -8.14 -5.00 -4.36
CA ILE A 146 -9.45 -5.33 -3.82
C ILE A 146 -10.48 -4.47 -4.56
N VAL A 147 -11.36 -5.11 -5.32
CA VAL A 147 -12.38 -4.45 -6.15
C VAL A 147 -13.76 -5.01 -5.81
N ARG A 148 -14.72 -4.14 -5.64
CA ARG A 148 -16.14 -4.50 -5.49
C ARG A 148 -16.93 -3.97 -6.68
N GLU A 149 -17.83 -4.77 -7.23
CA GLU A 149 -18.76 -4.30 -8.24
C GLU A 149 -19.69 -3.23 -7.62
N ALA A 150 -19.94 -2.14 -8.35
CA ALA A 150 -20.78 -1.07 -7.84
C ALA A 150 -22.17 -1.63 -7.45
N TYR A 151 -22.66 -1.23 -6.28
CA TYR A 151 -23.92 -1.68 -5.69
C TYR A 151 -24.01 -3.18 -5.35
N ALA A 152 -22.88 -3.86 -5.34
CA ALA A 152 -22.81 -5.26 -4.96
C ALA A 152 -22.59 -5.41 -3.45
N ASP A 153 -23.06 -6.53 -2.90
CA ASP A 153 -22.78 -6.93 -1.54
C ASP A 153 -21.34 -7.45 -1.38
N ILE A 154 -20.95 -7.83 -0.15
CA ILE A 154 -19.63 -8.37 0.18
C ILE A 154 -19.27 -9.56 -0.71
N LYS A 155 -20.25 -10.36 -1.14
CA LYS A 155 -20.03 -11.59 -1.94
C LYS A 155 -19.49 -11.32 -3.35
N ASN A 156 -19.70 -10.10 -3.86
CA ASN A 156 -19.21 -9.70 -5.18
C ASN A 156 -17.89 -8.90 -5.13
N THR A 157 -17.16 -8.99 -4.02
CA THR A 157 -15.81 -8.44 -3.93
C THR A 157 -14.81 -9.40 -4.53
N LYS A 158 -13.99 -8.90 -5.45
CA LYS A 158 -12.94 -9.66 -6.13
C LYS A 158 -11.57 -9.20 -5.67
N ILE A 159 -10.65 -10.15 -5.56
CA ILE A 159 -9.26 -9.92 -5.17
C ILE A 159 -8.41 -10.33 -6.35
N TYR A 160 -7.71 -9.37 -6.94
CA TYR A 160 -6.84 -9.61 -8.08
C TYR A 160 -5.38 -9.57 -7.65
N PRO A 161 -4.57 -10.59 -7.96
CA PRO A 161 -3.13 -10.50 -7.77
C PRO A 161 -2.56 -9.47 -8.75
N ILE A 162 -1.81 -8.50 -8.23
CA ILE A 162 -1.13 -7.46 -9.02
C ILE A 162 0.39 -7.61 -8.98
N ILE A 163 0.92 -8.21 -7.91
CA ILE A 163 2.34 -8.55 -7.76
C ILE A 163 2.41 -9.98 -7.22
N ASP A 164 3.19 -10.82 -7.87
CA ASP A 164 3.47 -12.19 -7.41
C ASP A 164 4.89 -12.59 -7.76
N SER A 165 5.79 -12.59 -6.76
CA SER A 165 7.19 -12.94 -6.93
C SER A 165 7.43 -14.42 -7.29
N ASP A 166 6.41 -15.28 -7.16
CA ASP A 166 6.47 -16.68 -7.57
C ASP A 166 6.00 -16.89 -9.02
N SER A 167 5.43 -15.84 -9.63
CA SER A 167 4.99 -15.91 -11.01
C SER A 167 6.17 -16.00 -11.97
N PHE A 168 6.05 -16.82 -13.01
CA PHE A 168 7.04 -16.93 -14.08
C PHE A 168 7.27 -15.59 -14.80
N PHE A 169 6.27 -14.71 -14.83
CA PHE A 169 6.34 -13.39 -15.49
C PHE A 169 6.91 -12.31 -14.59
N PHE A 170 7.17 -12.61 -13.30
CA PHE A 170 7.71 -11.63 -12.38
C PHE A 170 9.19 -11.38 -12.68
N LYS A 171 9.55 -10.12 -12.85
CA LYS A 171 10.93 -9.72 -13.09
C LYS A 171 11.55 -9.14 -11.82
N LYS A 172 12.48 -9.87 -11.25
CA LYS A 172 13.32 -9.35 -10.17
C LYS A 172 14.08 -8.11 -10.63
N ASN A 173 14.38 -7.23 -9.71
CA ASN A 173 15.07 -5.95 -9.93
C ASN A 173 14.27 -4.88 -10.69
N GLU A 174 13.05 -5.15 -11.16
CA GLU A 174 12.15 -4.10 -11.63
C GLU A 174 11.49 -3.40 -10.45
N LEU A 175 11.21 -2.09 -10.63
CA LEU A 175 10.38 -1.35 -9.69
C LEU A 175 8.92 -1.65 -9.99
N TRP A 176 8.17 -1.98 -8.97
CA TRP A 176 6.72 -2.13 -9.01
C TRP A 176 6.08 -0.97 -8.24
N SER A 177 4.98 -0.45 -8.73
CA SER A 177 4.25 0.62 -8.04
C SER A 177 2.77 0.32 -7.97
N CYS A 178 2.15 0.76 -6.88
CA CYS A 178 0.73 0.68 -6.61
C CYS A 178 0.20 2.04 -6.22
N GLY A 179 -1.09 2.23 -6.37
CA GLY A 179 -1.75 3.50 -6.06
C GLY A 179 -2.28 4.19 -7.31
N ALA A 180 -2.40 5.50 -7.25
CA ALA A 180 -3.13 6.26 -8.26
C ALA A 180 -2.29 6.70 -9.47
N ILE A 181 -0.99 6.43 -9.48
CA ILE A 181 -0.10 6.81 -10.60
C ILE A 181 0.12 5.62 -11.51
N ASN A 182 0.14 5.91 -12.81
CA ASN A 182 0.47 4.92 -13.83
C ASN A 182 1.84 4.31 -13.56
N HIS A 183 1.90 2.99 -13.43
CA HIS A 183 3.10 2.21 -13.15
C HIS A 183 4.24 2.49 -14.15
N GLN A 184 3.92 2.64 -15.45
CA GLN A 184 4.91 2.91 -16.48
C GLN A 184 5.57 4.28 -16.29
N LEU A 185 4.81 5.29 -15.85
CA LEU A 185 5.35 6.62 -15.56
C LEU A 185 6.29 6.58 -14.36
N VAL A 186 5.89 5.86 -13.29
CA VAL A 186 6.75 5.68 -12.10
C VAL A 186 8.06 4.99 -12.47
N ASN A 187 8.00 3.92 -13.27
CA ASN A 187 9.19 3.22 -13.75
C ASN A 187 10.08 4.11 -14.60
N THR A 188 9.51 4.87 -15.53
CA THR A 188 10.29 5.81 -16.38
C THR A 188 11.05 6.82 -15.52
N THR A 189 10.37 7.39 -14.50
CA THR A 189 10.98 8.34 -13.57
C THR A 189 12.09 7.69 -12.75
N PHE A 190 11.86 6.49 -12.21
CA PHE A 190 12.84 5.75 -11.44
C PHE A 190 14.12 5.46 -12.26
N TYR A 191 13.97 4.93 -13.48
CA TYR A 191 15.14 4.61 -14.29
C TYR A 191 15.86 5.85 -14.83
N LYS A 192 15.16 6.96 -15.01
CA LYS A 192 15.78 8.27 -15.28
C LYS A 192 16.66 8.68 -14.11
N LEU A 193 16.12 8.72 -12.90
CA LEU A 193 16.84 9.10 -11.69
C LEU A 193 18.01 8.14 -11.40
N LYS A 194 17.86 6.85 -11.65
CA LYS A 194 18.92 5.85 -11.48
C LYS A 194 20.14 6.12 -12.40
N ARG A 195 19.89 6.69 -13.57
CA ARG A 195 21.00 7.10 -14.49
C ARG A 195 21.62 8.42 -14.09
N GLU A 196 20.81 9.38 -13.63
CA GLU A 196 21.26 10.73 -13.24
C GLU A 196 21.96 10.76 -11.88
N CYS A 197 21.61 9.84 -10.97
CA CYS A 197 22.13 9.75 -9.61
C CYS A 197 22.78 8.36 -9.37
N SER A 198 23.74 7.99 -10.18
CA SER A 198 24.36 6.65 -10.17
C SER A 198 25.16 6.33 -8.89
N ASP A 199 25.48 7.34 -8.10
CA ASP A 199 26.17 7.26 -6.81
C ASP A 199 25.24 6.94 -5.63
N LEU A 200 23.92 7.02 -5.82
CA LEU A 200 22.92 6.77 -4.78
C LEU A 200 22.54 5.29 -4.70
N GLY A 201 22.19 4.85 -3.49
CA GLY A 201 21.59 3.55 -3.26
C GLY A 201 20.16 3.43 -3.81
N GLU A 202 19.69 2.20 -4.02
CA GLU A 202 18.35 1.97 -4.61
C GLU A 202 17.21 2.54 -3.76
N ASN A 203 17.30 2.46 -2.43
CA ASN A 203 16.35 3.06 -1.52
C ASN A 203 16.28 4.58 -1.66
N GLU A 204 17.43 5.25 -1.85
CA GLU A 204 17.50 6.70 -2.04
C GLU A 204 16.89 7.11 -3.39
N ILE A 205 17.11 6.33 -4.45
CA ILE A 205 16.51 6.55 -5.76
C ILE A 205 14.99 6.36 -5.69
N ILE A 206 14.49 5.37 -4.95
CA ILE A 206 13.05 5.17 -4.75
C ILE A 206 12.44 6.36 -3.98
N ILE A 207 13.10 6.85 -2.93
CA ILE A 207 12.67 8.05 -2.20
C ILE A 207 12.57 9.24 -3.16
N LYS A 208 13.63 9.52 -3.93
CA LYS A 208 13.63 10.60 -4.93
C LYS A 208 12.52 10.43 -5.98
N THR A 209 12.21 9.19 -6.36
CA THR A 209 11.10 8.92 -7.29
C THR A 209 9.77 9.40 -6.69
N ILE A 210 9.49 9.09 -5.43
CA ILE A 210 8.26 9.55 -4.75
C ILE A 210 8.27 11.09 -4.62
N GLU A 211 9.42 11.68 -4.26
CA GLU A 211 9.58 13.13 -4.14
C GLU A 211 9.33 13.88 -5.46
N GLU A 212 9.73 13.31 -6.61
CA GLU A 212 9.46 13.92 -7.92
C GLU A 212 7.95 14.02 -8.19
N PHE A 213 7.19 13.00 -7.84
CA PHE A 213 5.73 13.05 -7.95
C PHE A 213 5.11 14.03 -6.95
N SER A 214 5.66 14.14 -5.74
CA SER A 214 5.15 15.07 -4.72
C SER A 214 5.33 16.56 -5.09
N LYS A 215 6.28 16.86 -5.96
CA LYS A 215 6.52 18.23 -6.47
C LYS A 215 5.61 18.63 -7.63
N ASN A 216 4.95 17.65 -8.26
CA ASN A 216 4.12 17.88 -9.42
C ASN A 216 2.67 18.20 -8.98
N ASN A 217 2.17 19.36 -9.39
CA ASN A 217 0.81 19.82 -9.07
C ASN A 217 -0.29 18.89 -9.58
N ASP A 218 -0.03 18.08 -10.62
CA ASP A 218 -0.98 17.07 -11.10
C ASP A 218 -1.20 15.94 -10.11
N TYR A 219 -0.27 15.77 -9.15
CA TYR A 219 -0.27 14.75 -8.11
C TYR A 219 -0.27 15.35 -6.71
N GLU A 220 -1.01 16.43 -6.50
CA GLU A 220 -1.08 17.17 -5.22
C GLU A 220 -1.42 16.30 -3.99
N HIS A 221 -1.95 15.09 -4.23
CA HIS A 221 -2.32 14.13 -3.20
C HIS A 221 -1.16 13.22 -2.76
N ILE A 222 -0.01 13.30 -3.44
CA ILE A 222 1.20 12.60 -3.06
C ILE A 222 2.11 13.57 -2.33
N GLY A 223 2.76 13.12 -1.27
CA GLY A 223 3.69 13.95 -0.52
C GLY A 223 3.75 13.61 0.95
N GLY A 224 4.08 14.60 1.77
CA GLY A 224 4.42 14.38 3.17
C GLY A 224 5.78 13.71 3.30
N SER A 225 6.00 13.00 4.41
CA SER A 225 7.22 12.22 4.60
C SER A 225 7.20 10.93 3.79
N THR A 226 8.36 10.52 3.30
CA THR A 226 8.52 9.22 2.63
C THR A 226 8.97 8.17 3.66
N TYR A 227 8.16 7.15 3.83
CA TYR A 227 8.44 5.99 4.67
C TYR A 227 9.04 4.88 3.83
N VAL A 228 10.10 4.24 4.33
CA VAL A 228 10.74 3.10 3.67
C VAL A 228 10.95 1.96 4.67
N ALA A 229 10.59 0.75 4.28
CA ALA A 229 10.93 -0.47 5.00
C ALA A 229 11.74 -1.39 4.08
N ILE A 230 12.84 -1.94 4.58
CA ILE A 230 13.71 -2.88 3.89
C ILE A 230 13.73 -4.18 4.67
N LEU A 231 13.21 -5.24 4.07
CA LEU A 231 13.26 -6.61 4.59
C LEU A 231 14.39 -7.35 3.89
N ASN A 232 15.39 -7.81 4.61
CA ASN A 232 16.48 -8.59 4.04
C ASN A 232 16.22 -10.12 4.10
N ASN A 233 17.04 -10.88 3.39
CA ASN A 233 16.98 -12.34 3.32
C ASN A 233 17.31 -13.09 4.63
N LYS A 234 17.69 -12.36 5.69
CA LYS A 234 17.85 -12.88 7.06
C LYS A 234 16.66 -12.55 7.97
N GLY A 235 15.62 -11.93 7.41
CA GLY A 235 14.43 -11.52 8.15
C GLY A 235 14.56 -10.22 8.92
N ALA A 236 15.69 -9.53 8.86
CA ALA A 236 15.84 -8.25 9.52
C ALA A 236 15.13 -7.15 8.74
N ILE A 237 14.43 -6.26 9.47
CA ILE A 237 13.73 -5.11 8.90
C ILE A 237 14.41 -3.83 9.37
N LYS A 238 14.82 -3.00 8.40
CA LYS A 238 15.25 -1.62 8.63
C LYS A 238 14.20 -0.66 8.13
N THR A 239 14.04 0.45 8.82
CA THR A 239 13.05 1.47 8.48
C THR A 239 13.68 2.86 8.40
N PHE A 240 13.17 3.69 7.48
CA PHE A 240 13.65 5.03 7.22
C PHE A 240 12.47 5.99 7.06
N ILE A 241 12.64 7.21 7.52
CA ILE A 241 11.73 8.33 7.27
C ILE A 241 12.56 9.45 6.64
N ASP A 242 12.18 9.87 5.43
CA ASP A 242 12.89 10.89 4.66
C ASP A 242 14.40 10.61 4.54
N GLY A 243 14.74 9.34 4.24
CA GLY A 243 16.12 8.87 4.06
C GLY A 243 16.92 8.67 5.35
N LYS A 244 16.38 8.99 6.53
CA LYS A 244 17.05 8.79 7.82
C LYS A 244 16.56 7.51 8.46
N GLU A 245 17.48 6.64 8.91
CA GLU A 245 17.13 5.42 9.65
C GLU A 245 16.41 5.80 10.94
N LYS A 246 15.15 5.39 11.04
CA LYS A 246 14.25 5.70 12.15
C LYS A 246 13.14 4.67 12.20
N GLU A 247 12.81 4.21 13.41
CA GLU A 247 11.63 3.38 13.60
C GLU A 247 10.35 4.18 13.34
N PHE A 248 9.37 3.54 12.71
CA PHE A 248 8.05 4.12 12.59
C PHE A 248 7.42 4.21 13.98
N GLN A 249 6.78 5.31 14.26
CA GLN A 249 6.05 5.43 15.52
C GLN A 249 4.93 4.40 15.52
N GLU A 250 4.83 3.60 16.58
CA GLU A 250 3.59 2.88 16.85
C GLU A 250 2.48 3.92 16.86
N ASN A 251 1.41 3.69 16.09
CA ASN A 251 0.22 4.54 16.15
C ASN A 251 -0.40 4.35 17.54
N VAL A 252 0.12 5.08 18.53
CA VAL A 252 -0.53 5.20 19.82
C VAL A 252 -1.91 5.75 19.50
N MET A 253 -2.95 4.93 19.71
CA MET A 253 -4.32 5.42 19.75
C MET A 253 -4.29 6.64 20.66
N GLN A 254 -4.32 7.85 20.10
CA GLN A 254 -4.74 8.99 20.88
C GLN A 254 -6.14 8.63 21.33
N LYS A 255 -6.26 8.23 22.60
CA LYS A 255 -7.53 8.24 23.30
C LYS A 255 -8.00 9.68 23.13
N GLN A 256 -8.90 9.89 22.15
CA GLN A 256 -9.71 11.08 22.18
C GLN A 256 -10.44 11.01 23.52
N SER A 257 -9.96 11.81 24.45
CA SER A 257 -10.71 12.12 25.67
C SER A 257 -12.07 12.61 25.17
N VAL A 258 -13.09 11.82 25.41
CA VAL A 258 -14.47 12.26 25.27
C VAL A 258 -14.56 13.52 26.12
N PRO A 259 -14.95 14.68 25.55
CA PRO A 259 -15.14 15.87 26.36
C PRO A 259 -16.16 15.54 27.47
N ASP A 260 -15.83 15.84 28.73
CA ASP A 260 -16.68 15.64 29.92
C ASP A 260 -17.91 16.56 29.95
N GLU A 261 -18.45 16.94 28.78
CA GLU A 261 -19.63 17.80 28.67
C GLU A 261 -20.88 17.07 28.18
N VAL A 262 -21.28 15.98 28.81
CA VAL A 262 -22.71 15.57 28.87
C VAL A 262 -22.96 14.88 30.23
N LYS A 263 -22.78 15.63 31.29
CA LYS A 263 -23.45 15.36 32.56
C LYS A 263 -24.17 16.64 32.97
N LYS A 264 -25.35 16.83 32.43
CA LYS A 264 -26.44 17.59 33.09
C LYS A 264 -27.79 17.11 32.56
#